data_3dd229f4cfe3535264ec9ca936ba2850
#
_entry.id   3dd229f4cfe3535264ec9ca936ba2850
#
_cell.length_a   1.000
_cell.length_b   1.000
_cell.length_c   1.000
_cell.angle_alpha   90.00
_cell.angle_beta   90.00
_cell.angle_gamma   90.00
#
_symmetry.space_group_name_H-M   'P 1'
#
loop_
_entity.id
_entity.type
_entity.pdbx_description
1 polymer ?
#
loop_
_entity_poly.entity_id
_entity_poly.type
_entity_poly.pdbx_seq_one_letter_code
_entity_poly.pdbx_strand_id
1 'polypeptide(L)' 'MEFRTAQMSYNFGQDGVTDSINITITGQEESSYITGSFKIVKEDLAGQEAETLDDLTRKEAFNICKKKFTAYLA' A
#
# COMPACT_ATOMS: atom_id res chain seq x y z
N MET A 1 -11.51 13.33 -4.64
CA MET A 1 -10.08 13.35 -4.26
C MET A 1 -9.35 12.27 -5.03
N GLU A 2 -8.24 12.64 -5.64
CA GLU A 2 -7.41 11.69 -6.37
C GLU A 2 -6.27 11.23 -5.51
N PHE A 3 -5.99 9.94 -5.55
CA PHE A 3 -4.88 9.34 -4.82
C PHE A 3 -3.82 8.85 -5.77
N ARG A 4 -2.57 8.99 -5.34
CA ARG A 4 -1.44 8.50 -6.12
C ARG A 4 -0.37 7.96 -5.18
N THR A 5 0.42 7.01 -5.69
CA THR A 5 1.56 6.49 -4.94
C THR A 5 2.70 7.49 -5.03
N ALA A 6 3.15 7.97 -3.89
CA ALA A 6 4.30 8.88 -3.83
C ALA A 6 5.60 8.11 -3.63
N GLN A 7 5.55 7.01 -2.87
CA GLN A 7 6.73 6.21 -2.58
C GLN A 7 6.32 4.79 -2.21
N MET A 8 7.17 3.83 -2.55
CA MET A 8 6.94 2.44 -2.23
C MET A 8 8.26 1.79 -1.89
N SER A 9 8.34 1.12 -0.75
CA SER A 9 9.54 0.47 -0.27
C SER A 9 9.24 -0.96 0.12
N TYR A 10 10.15 -1.87 -0.21
CA TYR A 10 10.06 -3.26 0.18
C TYR A 10 11.02 -3.55 1.32
N ASN A 11 10.51 -4.27 2.33
CA ASN A 11 11.34 -4.75 3.43
C ASN A 11 11.49 -6.26 3.30
N PHE A 12 12.73 -6.73 3.33
CA PHE A 12 13.05 -8.14 3.10
C PHE A 12 13.40 -8.84 4.42
N GLY A 13 12.98 -10.11 4.52
CA GLY A 13 13.39 -10.95 5.63
C GLY A 13 14.79 -11.50 5.39
N GLN A 14 15.28 -12.30 6.34
CA GLN A 14 16.62 -12.89 6.25
C GLN A 14 16.75 -13.85 5.07
N ASP A 15 15.66 -14.42 4.62
CA ASP A 15 15.63 -15.32 3.47
C ASP A 15 15.54 -14.59 2.13
N GLY A 16 15.51 -13.27 2.15
CA GLY A 16 15.42 -12.46 0.93
C GLY A 16 14.01 -12.32 0.37
N VAL A 17 13.03 -12.89 1.04
CA VAL A 17 11.62 -12.79 0.62
C VAL A 17 11.03 -11.51 1.23
N THR A 18 10.14 -10.85 0.48
CA THR A 18 9.50 -9.63 0.95
C THR A 18 8.68 -9.90 2.20
N ASP A 19 8.99 -9.20 3.27
CA ASP A 19 8.33 -9.34 4.57
C ASP A 19 7.18 -8.35 4.72
N SER A 20 7.37 -7.14 4.22
CA SER A 20 6.34 -6.11 4.23
C SER A 20 6.64 -5.06 3.16
N ILE A 21 5.60 -4.29 2.82
CA ILE A 21 5.72 -3.22 1.84
C ILE A 21 5.19 -1.94 2.49
N ASN A 22 6.00 -0.88 2.45
CA ASN A 22 5.57 0.43 2.92
C ASN A 22 5.19 1.27 1.71
N ILE A 23 3.99 1.83 1.72
CA ILE A 23 3.50 2.67 0.65
C ILE A 23 3.08 4.02 1.22
N THR A 24 3.53 5.09 0.58
CA THR A 24 3.08 6.44 0.90
C THR A 24 2.15 6.88 -0.23
N ILE A 25 0.93 7.23 0.14
CA ILE A 25 -0.09 7.69 -0.79
C ILE A 25 -0.39 9.16 -0.52
N THR A 26 -0.52 9.93 -1.58
CA THR A 26 -0.94 11.34 -1.48
C THR A 26 -2.30 11.48 -2.13
N GLY A 27 -3.24 12.06 -1.39
CA GLY A 27 -4.54 12.45 -1.93
C GLY A 27 -4.57 13.95 -2.14
N GLN A 28 -5.08 14.39 -3.29
CA GLN A 28 -5.11 15.79 -3.63
C GLN A 28 -6.51 16.18 -4.11
N GLU A 29 -6.96 17.35 -3.64
CA GLU A 29 -8.25 17.92 -4.04
C GLU A 29 -8.13 19.43 -3.98
N GLU A 30 -8.25 20.09 -5.14
CA GLU A 30 -8.10 21.54 -5.28
C GLU A 30 -6.79 22.02 -4.66
N SER A 31 -6.87 22.84 -3.61
CA SER A 31 -5.69 23.41 -2.97
C SER A 31 -5.24 22.62 -1.73
N SER A 32 -5.90 21.50 -1.45
CA SER A 32 -5.62 20.69 -0.28
C SER A 32 -5.04 19.35 -0.66
N TYR A 33 -4.14 18.83 0.19
CA TYR A 33 -3.64 17.49 0.00
C TYR A 33 -3.38 16.83 1.35
N ILE A 34 -3.43 15.50 1.36
CA ILE A 34 -3.09 14.71 2.54
C ILE A 34 -2.16 13.59 2.12
N THR A 35 -1.30 13.20 3.04
CA THR A 35 -0.35 12.12 2.81
C THR A 35 -0.46 11.10 3.94
N GLY A 36 -0.46 9.83 3.59
CA GLY A 36 -0.47 8.76 4.57
C GLY A 36 0.48 7.65 4.17
N SER A 37 1.17 7.09 5.15
CA SER A 37 2.06 5.96 4.94
C SER A 37 1.46 4.74 5.60
N PHE A 38 1.42 3.63 4.86
CA PHE A 38 0.81 2.41 5.33
C PHE A 38 1.72 1.22 5.06
N LYS A 39 1.66 0.24 5.95
CA LYS A 39 2.44 -0.98 5.83
C LYS A 39 1.51 -2.10 5.39
N ILE A 40 1.90 -2.79 4.31
CA ILE A 40 1.18 -3.96 3.83
C ILE A 40 1.94 -5.19 4.30
N VAL A 41 1.24 -6.10 4.95
CA VAL A 41 1.80 -7.36 5.43
C VAL A 41 1.06 -8.52 4.79
N LYS A 42 1.55 -9.74 5.01
CA LYS A 42 0.98 -10.93 4.38
C LYS A 42 -0.52 -11.09 4.67
N GLU A 43 -0.96 -10.71 5.84
CA GLU A 43 -2.36 -10.82 6.23
C GLU A 43 -3.27 -9.95 5.36
N ASP A 44 -2.74 -8.90 4.76
CA ASP A 44 -3.49 -8.03 3.87
C ASP A 44 -3.78 -8.66 2.52
N LEU A 45 -3.16 -9.81 2.23
CA LEU A 45 -3.39 -10.52 0.98
C LEU A 45 -4.64 -11.37 0.99
N ALA A 46 -5.31 -11.50 2.13
CA ALA A 46 -6.54 -12.25 2.23
C ALA A 46 -7.58 -11.68 1.25
N GLY A 47 -8.10 -12.54 0.37
CA GLY A 47 -9.04 -12.12 -0.65
C GLY A 47 -8.40 -11.59 -1.92
N GLN A 48 -7.07 -11.54 -1.98
CA GLN A 48 -6.33 -11.13 -3.19
C GLN A 48 -5.87 -12.36 -3.96
N GLU A 49 -5.58 -12.17 -5.24
CA GLU A 49 -5.06 -13.26 -6.07
C GLU A 49 -3.60 -13.58 -5.72
N ALA A 50 -2.85 -12.58 -5.30
CA ALA A 50 -1.46 -12.77 -4.91
C ALA A 50 -1.36 -13.58 -3.62
N GLU A 51 -0.52 -14.60 -3.61
CA GLU A 51 -0.30 -15.45 -2.45
C GLU A 51 0.83 -14.92 -1.56
N THR A 52 1.75 -14.17 -2.14
CA THR A 52 2.89 -13.59 -1.41
C THR A 52 3.02 -12.13 -1.77
N LEU A 53 3.75 -11.37 -0.92
CA LEU A 53 3.98 -9.96 -1.19
C LEU A 53 4.85 -9.76 -2.44
N ASP A 54 5.68 -10.74 -2.79
CA ASP A 54 6.50 -10.66 -4.00
C ASP A 54 5.66 -10.79 -5.26
N ASP A 55 4.51 -11.45 -5.18
CA ASP A 55 3.59 -11.60 -6.30
C ASP A 55 2.65 -10.42 -6.46
N LEU A 56 2.61 -9.53 -5.47
CA LEU A 56 1.70 -8.40 -5.46
C LEU A 56 2.20 -7.32 -6.43
N THR A 57 1.36 -6.95 -7.40
CA THR A 57 1.70 -5.88 -8.32
C THR A 57 1.60 -4.52 -7.62
N ARG A 58 2.25 -3.52 -8.20
CA ARG A 58 2.19 -2.16 -7.66
C ARG A 58 0.75 -1.65 -7.61
N LYS A 59 -0.04 -1.96 -8.62
CA LYS A 59 -1.43 -1.55 -8.69
C LYS A 59 -2.27 -2.19 -7.58
N GLU A 60 -2.05 -3.48 -7.34
CA GLU A 60 -2.76 -4.19 -6.27
C GLU A 60 -2.36 -3.64 -4.91
N ALA A 61 -1.06 -3.38 -4.71
CA ALA A 61 -0.58 -2.80 -3.47
C ALA A 61 -1.19 -1.41 -3.24
N PHE A 62 -1.28 -0.61 -4.30
CA PHE A 62 -1.92 0.70 -4.23
C PHE A 62 -3.39 0.59 -3.80
N ASN A 63 -4.12 -0.37 -4.37
CA ASN A 63 -5.53 -0.55 -4.04
C ASN A 63 -5.72 -0.95 -2.58
N ILE A 64 -4.87 -1.83 -2.06
CA ILE A 64 -4.91 -2.23 -0.66
C ILE A 64 -4.65 -1.02 0.24
N CYS A 65 -3.64 -0.25 -0.09
CA CYS A 65 -3.26 0.92 0.68
C CYS A 65 -4.36 1.99 0.63
N LYS A 66 -4.98 2.17 -0.53
CA LYS A 66 -6.08 3.12 -0.70
C LYS A 66 -7.27 2.76 0.19
N LYS A 67 -7.58 1.47 0.29
CA LYS A 67 -8.65 1.00 1.17
C LYS A 67 -8.33 1.30 2.63
N LYS A 68 -7.10 1.06 3.05
CA LYS A 68 -6.67 1.36 4.42
C LYS A 68 -6.77 2.85 4.72
N PHE A 69 -6.34 3.67 3.77
CA PHE A 69 -6.37 5.13 3.90
C PHE A 69 -7.81 5.62 4.04
N THR A 70 -8.70 5.13 3.17
CA THR A 70 -10.10 5.52 3.20
C THR A 70 -10.78 5.09 4.49
N ALA A 71 -10.47 3.90 4.97
CA ALA A 71 -11.01 3.41 6.25
C ALA A 71 -10.52 4.26 7.42
N TYR A 72 -9.28 4.70 7.38
CA TYR A 72 -8.69 5.55 8.42
C TYR A 72 -9.40 6.91 8.48
N LEU A 73 -9.77 7.46 7.32
CA LEU A 73 -10.42 8.75 7.23
C LEU A 73 -11.92 8.70 7.52
N ALA A 74 -12.52 7.53 7.43
CA ALA A 74 -13.98 7.36 7.60
C ALA A 74 -14.43 7.60 9.05
#